data_df344693d97eb333b91c00115c5a4a0b
#
_entry.id   df344693d97eb333b91c00115c5a4a0b
#
_cell.length_a   1.000
_cell.length_b   1.000
_cell.length_c   1.000
_cell.angle_alpha   90.00
_cell.angle_beta   90.00
_cell.angle_gamma   90.00
#
_symmetry.space_group_name_H-M   'P 1'
#
loop_
_entity.id
_entity.type
_entity.pdbx_description
1 polymer ?
#
loop_
_entity_poly.entity_id
_entity_poly.type
_entity_poly.pdbx_seq_one_letter_code
_entity_poly.pdbx_strand_id
1 'polypeptide(L)'
;VKDYKNTTAYESFQQDPGAWIASRHHDVIIPQMYWGEDFGFSAHLSTWVDVADGQSLTVGLAPYKMVEGKWTASDVIQLMKKATAVKGVDGVCFFRAAHILGDDKRVKELYKYLVDNPPCPEAKTMPHNEKPIESVEKFLE
;
A
#
# COMPACT_ATOMS: atom_id res chain seq x y z
N VAL A 1 8.86 -19.82 -1.31
CA VAL A 1 8.06 -18.80 -0.65
C VAL A 1 7.32 -19.45 0.53
N LYS A 2 8.05 -19.65 1.66
CA LYS A 2 7.47 -20.40 2.78
C LYS A 2 6.54 -19.60 3.68
N ASP A 3 6.64 -18.27 3.70
CA ASP A 3 6.13 -17.50 4.83
C ASP A 3 4.86 -16.66 4.59
N TYR A 4 4.41 -16.47 3.34
CA TYR A 4 3.17 -15.74 3.14
C TYR A 4 1.93 -16.50 3.68
N LYS A 5 1.99 -17.83 3.76
CA LYS A 5 0.94 -18.67 4.35
C LYS A 5 0.83 -18.56 5.86
N ASN A 6 1.89 -18.12 6.52
CA ASN A 6 1.90 -17.82 7.95
C ASN A 6 1.36 -16.42 8.26
N THR A 7 0.87 -15.70 7.25
CA THR A 7 0.18 -14.44 7.46
C THR A 7 -1.25 -14.70 7.89
N THR A 8 -1.79 -13.77 8.66
CA THR A 8 -3.18 -13.79 9.09
C THR A 8 -4.19 -13.94 7.94
N ALA A 9 -3.81 -13.58 6.72
CA ALA A 9 -4.66 -13.72 5.55
C ALA A 9 -5.01 -15.19 5.25
N TYR A 10 -4.01 -16.06 5.17
CA TYR A 10 -4.23 -17.47 4.84
C TYR A 10 -4.88 -18.23 6.00
N GLU A 11 -4.29 -18.14 7.20
CA GLU A 11 -4.73 -18.93 8.35
C GLU A 11 -6.01 -18.41 8.99
N SER A 12 -6.15 -17.08 9.11
CA SER A 12 -7.28 -16.47 9.84
C SER A 12 -8.47 -16.14 8.93
N PHE A 13 -8.25 -15.89 7.65
CA PHE A 13 -9.29 -15.46 6.72
C PHE A 13 -9.48 -16.39 5.53
N GLN A 14 -8.78 -17.53 5.48
CA GLN A 14 -8.83 -18.49 4.37
C GLN A 14 -8.61 -17.86 3.00
N GLN A 15 -7.77 -16.83 2.94
CA GLN A 15 -7.37 -16.14 1.71
C GLN A 15 -6.02 -16.67 1.25
N ASP A 16 -5.92 -17.09 -0.01
CA ASP A 16 -4.65 -17.51 -0.63
C ASP A 16 -4.18 -16.49 -1.69
N PRO A 17 -3.55 -15.39 -1.26
CA PRO A 17 -3.06 -14.39 -2.20
C PRO A 17 -2.03 -14.95 -3.19
N GLY A 18 -1.25 -15.96 -2.80
CA GLY A 18 -0.30 -16.61 -3.69
C GLY A 18 -0.98 -17.34 -4.85
N ALA A 19 -2.09 -18.03 -4.57
CA ALA A 19 -2.88 -18.67 -5.62
C ALA A 19 -3.52 -17.62 -6.55
N TRP A 20 -4.02 -16.52 -6.01
CA TRP A 20 -4.59 -15.43 -6.82
C TRP A 20 -3.56 -14.79 -7.74
N ILE A 21 -2.35 -14.55 -7.23
CA ILE A 21 -1.22 -14.00 -7.99
C ILE A 21 -0.81 -14.96 -9.10
N ALA A 22 -0.61 -16.25 -8.77
CA ALA A 22 -0.23 -17.29 -9.75
C ALA A 22 -1.27 -17.42 -10.88
N SER A 23 -2.54 -17.22 -10.56
CA SER A 23 -3.65 -17.26 -11.53
C SER A 23 -3.83 -15.98 -12.34
N ARG A 24 -3.04 -14.92 -12.05
CA ARG A 24 -3.11 -13.61 -12.73
C ARG A 24 -4.52 -12.98 -12.70
N HIS A 25 -5.25 -13.15 -11.58
CA HIS A 25 -6.60 -12.61 -11.42
C HIS A 25 -6.63 -11.13 -10.99
N HIS A 26 -5.48 -10.55 -10.71
CA HIS A 26 -5.32 -9.17 -10.24
C HIS A 26 -4.28 -8.44 -11.06
N ASP A 27 -4.47 -7.14 -11.27
CA ASP A 27 -3.50 -6.27 -11.92
C ASP A 27 -2.51 -5.68 -10.91
N VAL A 28 -2.96 -5.44 -9.68
CA VAL A 28 -2.17 -4.84 -8.60
C VAL A 28 -2.36 -5.61 -7.31
N ILE A 29 -1.26 -5.83 -6.60
CA ILE A 29 -1.22 -6.47 -5.28
C ILE A 29 -0.90 -5.41 -4.25
N ILE A 30 -1.72 -5.33 -3.19
CA ILE A 30 -1.53 -4.34 -2.11
C ILE A 30 -1.52 -5.06 -0.75
N PRO A 31 -0.39 -5.63 -0.32
CA PRO A 31 -0.30 -6.26 0.98
C PRO A 31 -0.39 -5.22 2.09
N GLN A 32 -1.15 -5.54 3.15
CA GLN A 32 -1.29 -4.70 4.34
C GLN A 32 -0.07 -4.86 5.24
N MET A 33 0.98 -4.09 4.98
CA MET A 33 2.21 -4.13 5.78
C MET A 33 2.15 -3.08 6.91
N TYR A 34 1.27 -3.33 7.89
CA TYR A 34 0.91 -2.39 8.95
C TYR A 34 1.77 -2.55 10.21
N TRP A 35 3.05 -2.85 10.06
CA TRP A 35 4.04 -3.01 11.14
C TRP A 35 5.40 -2.42 10.73
N GLY A 36 6.30 -2.28 11.70
CA GLY A 36 7.65 -1.78 11.52
C GLY A 36 8.69 -2.92 11.43
N GLU A 37 9.96 -2.54 11.57
CA GLU A 37 11.07 -3.49 11.54
C GLU A 37 11.11 -4.41 12.76
N ASP A 38 10.51 -4.02 13.86
CA ASP A 38 10.28 -4.85 15.05
C ASP A 38 9.50 -6.13 14.73
N PHE A 39 8.70 -6.12 13.67
CA PHE A 39 8.01 -7.28 13.11
C PHE A 39 8.51 -7.67 11.72
N GLY A 40 9.74 -7.31 11.35
CA GLY A 40 10.40 -7.76 10.13
C GLY A 40 9.84 -7.16 8.84
N PHE A 41 9.51 -5.88 8.81
CA PHE A 41 8.98 -5.20 7.62
C PHE A 41 9.79 -5.49 6.37
N SER A 42 11.11 -5.32 6.41
CA SER A 42 11.98 -5.55 5.24
C SER A 42 12.00 -7.01 4.78
N ALA A 43 11.96 -7.97 5.70
CA ALA A 43 11.93 -9.39 5.36
C ALA A 43 10.61 -9.78 4.68
N HIS A 44 9.47 -9.30 5.22
CA HIS A 44 8.17 -9.52 4.61
C HIS A 44 8.05 -8.82 3.24
N LEU A 45 8.64 -7.64 3.10
CA LEU A 45 8.66 -6.93 1.81
C LEU A 45 9.39 -7.73 0.74
N SER A 46 10.57 -8.30 1.07
CA SER A 46 11.28 -9.19 0.15
C SER A 46 10.43 -10.40 -0.26
N THR A 47 9.75 -11.01 0.70
CA THR A 47 8.83 -12.12 0.42
C THR A 47 7.71 -11.71 -0.54
N TRP A 48 7.12 -10.52 -0.35
CA TRP A 48 6.07 -10.04 -1.25
C TRP A 48 6.58 -9.75 -2.66
N VAL A 49 7.79 -9.21 -2.80
CA VAL A 49 8.42 -9.02 -4.13
C VAL A 49 8.59 -10.37 -4.85
N ASP A 50 9.06 -11.38 -4.14
CA ASP A 50 9.22 -12.74 -4.72
C ASP A 50 7.86 -13.35 -5.09
N VAL A 51 6.85 -13.19 -4.24
CA VAL A 51 5.49 -13.70 -4.48
C VAL A 51 4.81 -12.99 -5.64
N ALA A 52 5.02 -11.68 -5.78
CA ALA A 52 4.40 -10.87 -6.83
C ALA A 52 4.78 -11.33 -8.25
N ASP A 53 5.94 -11.99 -8.40
CA ASP A 53 6.37 -12.59 -9.67
C ASP A 53 6.19 -11.64 -10.87
N GLY A 54 6.66 -10.41 -10.72
CA GLY A 54 6.59 -9.36 -11.73
C GLY A 54 5.22 -8.70 -11.92
N GLN A 55 4.22 -9.03 -11.11
CA GLN A 55 2.98 -8.25 -11.05
C GLN A 55 3.21 -6.93 -10.30
N SER A 56 2.36 -5.93 -10.57
CA SER A 56 2.44 -4.66 -9.89
C SER A 56 2.22 -4.82 -8.38
N LEU A 57 3.19 -4.36 -7.60
CA LEU A 57 3.21 -4.44 -6.14
C LEU A 57 3.22 -3.06 -5.52
N THR A 58 2.17 -2.73 -4.79
CA THR A 58 2.03 -1.49 -4.03
C THR A 58 1.96 -1.80 -2.54
N VAL A 59 2.81 -1.20 -1.72
CA VAL A 59 2.88 -1.54 -0.29
C VAL A 59 1.84 -0.76 0.50
N GLY A 60 0.94 -1.45 1.18
CA GLY A 60 -0.03 -0.87 2.10
C GLY A 60 0.62 -0.44 3.41
N LEU A 61 0.51 0.85 3.77
CA LEU A 61 1.03 1.44 5.00
C LEU A 61 -0.10 1.97 5.90
N ALA A 62 0.15 2.03 7.20
CA ALA A 62 -0.83 2.31 8.25
C ALA A 62 -0.61 3.67 8.96
N PRO A 63 -0.83 4.83 8.30
CA PRO A 63 -0.67 6.12 8.96
C PRO A 63 -1.64 6.34 10.12
N TYR A 64 -2.74 5.58 10.23
CA TYR A 64 -3.63 5.64 11.38
C TYR A 64 -2.93 5.39 12.71
N LYS A 65 -1.84 4.62 12.72
CA LYS A 65 -1.03 4.36 13.92
C LYS A 65 -0.38 5.60 14.51
N MET A 66 -0.20 6.66 13.72
CA MET A 66 0.22 7.96 14.23
C MET A 66 -0.87 8.56 15.14
N VAL A 67 -2.12 8.50 14.70
CA VAL A 67 -3.26 9.02 15.48
C VAL A 67 -3.46 8.20 16.76
N GLU A 68 -3.24 6.90 16.70
CA GLU A 68 -3.24 6.03 17.89
C GLU A 68 -2.06 6.26 18.84
N GLY A 69 -1.10 7.11 18.49
CA GLY A 69 0.08 7.40 19.31
C GLY A 69 1.15 6.31 19.31
N LYS A 70 1.06 5.34 18.41
CA LYS A 70 2.01 4.23 18.29
C LYS A 70 3.20 4.59 17.40
N TRP A 71 3.01 5.48 16.43
CA TRP A 71 4.00 5.91 15.45
C TRP A 71 4.05 7.44 15.35
N THR A 72 5.16 7.94 14.82
CA THR A 72 5.36 9.32 14.40
C THR A 72 5.19 9.43 12.87
N ALA A 73 5.10 10.65 12.35
CA ALA A 73 5.15 10.88 10.90
C ALA A 73 6.48 10.37 10.30
N SER A 74 7.58 10.52 11.04
CA SER A 74 8.90 10.01 10.64
C SER A 74 8.91 8.50 10.44
N ASP A 75 8.22 7.73 11.30
CA ASP A 75 8.15 6.27 11.16
C ASP A 75 7.47 5.88 9.86
N VAL A 76 6.34 6.51 9.53
CA VAL A 76 5.61 6.25 8.26
C VAL A 76 6.47 6.63 7.06
N ILE A 77 7.16 7.79 7.12
CA ILE A 77 8.05 8.26 6.06
C ILE A 77 9.22 7.28 5.84
N GLN A 78 9.80 6.76 6.92
CA GLN A 78 10.89 5.78 6.81
C GLN A 78 10.42 4.47 6.18
N LEU A 79 9.26 3.95 6.56
CA LEU A 79 8.68 2.76 5.94
C LEU A 79 8.37 2.98 4.46
N MET A 80 7.82 4.15 4.11
CA MET A 80 7.59 4.53 2.72
C MET A 80 8.89 4.55 1.92
N LYS A 81 9.95 5.21 2.43
CA LYS A 81 11.27 5.26 1.76
C LYS A 81 11.87 3.87 1.60
N LYS A 82 11.76 3.01 2.61
CA LYS A 82 12.23 1.62 2.52
C LYS A 82 11.48 0.85 1.45
N ALA A 83 10.16 0.96 1.41
CA ALA A 83 9.33 0.29 0.42
C ALA A 83 9.69 0.72 -1.00
N THR A 84 9.73 2.03 -1.26
CA THR A 84 9.99 2.56 -2.60
C THR A 84 11.44 2.40 -3.08
N ALA A 85 12.37 2.09 -2.19
CA ALA A 85 13.76 1.78 -2.56
C ALA A 85 13.94 0.33 -3.06
N VAL A 86 12.96 -0.55 -2.85
CA VAL A 86 13.07 -1.96 -3.23
C VAL A 86 12.62 -2.13 -4.68
N LYS A 87 13.50 -2.72 -5.50
CA LYS A 87 13.17 -3.06 -6.90
C LYS A 87 12.01 -4.08 -6.91
N GLY A 88 10.99 -3.81 -7.70
CA GLY A 88 9.77 -4.63 -7.79
C GLY A 88 8.62 -4.08 -6.94
N VAL A 89 8.84 -2.96 -6.25
CA VAL A 89 7.77 -2.17 -5.61
C VAL A 89 7.47 -0.95 -6.48
N ASP A 90 6.23 -0.81 -6.90
CA ASP A 90 5.80 0.28 -7.79
C ASP A 90 5.32 1.51 -7.01
N GLY A 91 4.98 1.35 -5.72
CA GLY A 91 4.52 2.46 -4.92
C GLY A 91 4.03 2.08 -3.52
N VAL A 92 3.37 3.02 -2.88
CA VAL A 92 2.75 2.84 -1.55
C VAL A 92 1.29 3.26 -1.57
N CYS A 93 0.49 2.61 -0.75
CA CYS A 93 -0.92 2.92 -0.52
C CYS A 93 -1.13 3.18 0.98
N PHE A 94 -1.79 4.27 1.33
CA PHE A 94 -2.04 4.64 2.73
C PHE A 94 -3.46 4.27 3.17
N PHE A 95 -3.59 3.52 4.22
CA PHE A 95 -4.86 3.24 4.84
C PHE A 95 -5.08 4.16 6.05
N ARG A 96 -5.89 5.19 5.91
CA ARG A 96 -6.78 5.62 4.81
C ARG A 96 -6.64 7.14 4.60
N ALA A 97 -7.35 7.72 3.64
CA ALA A 97 -7.30 9.15 3.32
C ALA A 97 -7.47 10.08 4.54
N ALA A 98 -8.36 9.75 5.48
CA ALA A 98 -8.55 10.52 6.71
C ALA A 98 -7.27 10.67 7.56
N HIS A 99 -6.30 9.77 7.40
CA HIS A 99 -5.02 9.82 8.11
C HIS A 99 -3.89 10.46 7.28
N ILE A 100 -4.25 11.04 6.14
CA ILE A 100 -3.37 11.86 5.29
C ILE A 100 -3.91 13.29 5.20
N LEU A 101 -5.23 13.46 5.19
CA LEU A 101 -5.92 14.75 5.00
C LEU A 101 -6.56 15.31 6.27
N GLY A 102 -6.41 14.63 7.40
CA GLY A 102 -7.02 15.00 8.67
C GLY A 102 -6.32 16.16 9.39
N ASP A 103 -6.95 16.65 10.47
CA ASP A 103 -6.49 17.82 11.22
C ASP A 103 -5.44 17.53 12.30
N ASP A 104 -5.14 16.27 12.61
CA ASP A 104 -4.10 15.90 13.58
C ASP A 104 -2.72 16.45 13.15
N LYS A 105 -1.97 16.98 14.10
CA LYS A 105 -0.65 17.60 13.84
C LYS A 105 0.30 16.62 13.11
N ARG A 106 0.30 15.36 13.50
CA ARG A 106 1.16 14.32 12.91
C ARG A 106 0.74 13.99 11.48
N VAL A 107 -0.57 14.02 11.21
CA VAL A 107 -1.13 13.86 9.88
C VAL A 107 -0.71 15.04 8.99
N LYS A 108 -0.79 16.27 9.48
CA LYS A 108 -0.32 17.47 8.76
C LYS A 108 1.18 17.43 8.46
N GLU A 109 1.97 16.90 9.37
CA GLU A 109 3.42 16.71 9.17
C GLU A 109 3.70 15.71 8.03
N LEU A 110 3.02 14.55 8.04
CA LEU A 110 3.12 13.57 6.95
C LEU A 110 2.64 14.17 5.62
N TYR A 111 1.48 14.84 5.61
CA TYR A 111 0.94 15.47 4.41
C TYR A 111 1.92 16.48 3.81
N LYS A 112 2.46 17.37 4.64
CA LYS A 112 3.48 18.34 4.19
C LYS A 112 4.67 17.64 3.56
N TYR A 113 5.18 16.57 4.19
CA TYR A 113 6.29 15.80 3.62
C TYR A 113 5.93 15.23 2.25
N LEU A 114 4.73 14.66 2.07
CA LEU A 114 4.29 14.08 0.80
C LEU A 114 4.13 15.12 -0.31
N VAL A 115 3.70 16.32 0.03
CA VAL A 115 3.62 17.44 -0.93
C VAL A 115 5.00 17.90 -1.36
N ASP A 116 5.93 18.04 -0.40
CA ASP A 116 7.31 18.49 -0.68
C ASP A 116 8.14 17.39 -1.38
N ASN A 117 7.77 16.12 -1.23
CA ASN A 117 8.49 14.95 -1.75
C ASN A 117 7.49 13.95 -2.36
N PRO A 118 6.89 14.26 -3.51
CA PRO A 118 5.93 13.35 -4.13
C PRO A 118 6.61 12.01 -4.45
N PRO A 119 6.02 10.88 -4.04
CA PRO A 119 6.62 9.56 -4.20
C PRO A 119 6.74 9.12 -5.67
N CYS A 120 6.04 9.79 -6.56
CA CYS A 120 6.13 9.61 -8.01
C CYS A 120 6.05 10.98 -8.69
N PRO A 121 7.19 11.66 -8.93
CA PRO A 121 7.20 12.98 -9.58
C PRO A 121 6.71 12.94 -11.03
N GLU A 122 6.76 11.79 -11.67
CA GLU A 122 6.24 11.54 -13.01
C GLU A 122 5.11 10.52 -12.97
N ALA A 123 4.05 10.81 -12.21
CA ALA A 123 2.82 10.06 -12.37
C ALA A 123 2.42 10.20 -13.85
N LYS A 124 2.72 9.20 -14.66
CA LYS A 124 2.19 9.11 -16.01
C LYS A 124 0.70 9.20 -15.86
N THR A 125 0.12 10.28 -16.35
CA THR A 125 -1.34 10.41 -16.43
C THR A 125 -1.82 9.14 -17.11
N MET A 126 -2.48 8.27 -16.35
CA MET A 126 -3.24 7.18 -16.96
C MET A 126 -4.10 7.85 -18.02
N PRO A 127 -4.15 7.36 -19.27
CA PRO A 127 -5.06 7.91 -20.23
C PRO A 127 -6.44 7.85 -19.59
N HIS A 128 -6.93 8.99 -19.12
CA HIS A 128 -8.32 9.10 -18.71
C HIS A 128 -9.13 8.68 -19.93
N ASN A 129 -9.87 7.60 -19.81
CA ASN A 129 -10.99 7.40 -20.71
C ASN A 129 -11.86 8.65 -20.55
N GLU A 130 -11.76 9.56 -21.51
CA GLU A 130 -12.47 10.86 -21.53
C GLU A 130 -13.99 10.68 -21.67
N LYS A 131 -14.49 9.45 -21.61
CA LYS A 131 -15.92 9.22 -21.50
C LYS A 131 -16.34 9.51 -20.08
N PRO A 132 -17.18 10.53 -19.84
CA PRO A 132 -17.82 10.72 -18.56
C PRO A 132 -18.43 9.39 -18.14
N ILE A 133 -18.25 8.98 -16.88
CA ILE A 133 -19.04 7.90 -16.30
C ILE A 133 -20.49 8.40 -16.41
N GLU A 134 -21.20 7.93 -17.43
CA GLU A 134 -22.64 8.12 -17.53
C GLU A 134 -23.21 7.56 -16.23
N SER A 135 -23.96 8.38 -15.54
CA SER A 135 -24.38 8.27 -14.13
C SER A 135 -24.56 6.84 -13.63
N VAL A 136 -24.11 6.59 -12.38
CA VAL A 136 -24.23 5.31 -11.65
C VAL A 136 -25.67 4.77 -11.65
N GLU A 137 -26.68 5.61 -11.89
CA GLU A 137 -28.10 5.26 -12.02
C GLU A 137 -28.37 4.25 -13.16
N LYS A 138 -27.55 4.24 -14.19
CA LYS A 138 -27.72 3.31 -15.34
C LYS A 138 -27.27 1.88 -15.06
N PHE A 139 -26.61 1.62 -13.92
CA PHE A 139 -26.17 0.29 -13.49
C PHE A 139 -27.09 -0.33 -12.44
N LEU A 140 -28.15 0.36 -12.05
CA LEU A 140 -29.12 -0.11 -11.04
C LEU A 140 -30.48 -0.49 -11.63
N GLU A 141 -30.62 -0.46 -12.95
CA GLU A 141 -31.76 -1.02 -13.72
C GLU A 141 -31.38 -2.43 -14.22
#